data_205fd0597d03606d8111855fca7db5b4
#
_entry.id   205fd0597d03606d8111855fca7db5b4
#
_cell.length_a   1.000
_cell.length_b   1.000
_cell.length_c   1.000
_cell.angle_alpha   90.00
_cell.angle_beta   90.00
_cell.angle_gamma   90.00
#
_symmetry.space_group_name_H-M   'P 1'
#
loop_
_entity.id
_entity.type
_entity.pdbx_description
1 polymer ?
#
loop_
_entity_poly.entity_id
_entity_poly.type
_entity_poly.pdbx_seq_one_letter_code
_entity_poly.pdbx_strand_id
1 'polypeptide(L)' 'MIKLLVDLVPFEKGEVICVGKTYNTYLVDKGLAVWIKVDKQEFKKK' A
#
# COMPACT_ATOMS: atom_id res chain seq x y z
N MET A 1 1.98 -2.83 4.06
CA MET A 1 1.06 -2.38 2.99
C MET A 1 1.13 -0.87 2.87
N ILE A 2 0.74 -0.37 1.75
CA ILE A 2 0.76 1.06 1.50
C ILE A 2 -0.58 1.51 0.95
N LYS A 3 -0.87 2.78 1.15
CA LYS A 3 -2.09 3.35 0.63
C LYS A 3 -1.70 4.39 -0.40
N LEU A 4 -2.26 4.30 -1.59
CA LEU A 4 -1.89 5.20 -2.68
C LEU A 4 -2.47 6.59 -2.46
N LEU A 5 -1.67 7.58 -2.77
CA LEU A 5 -2.09 8.98 -2.66
C LEU A 5 -2.45 9.53 -4.03
N VAL A 6 -2.19 8.77 -5.08
CA VAL A 6 -2.50 9.19 -6.44
C VAL A 6 -2.97 7.98 -7.22
N ASP A 7 -3.58 8.21 -8.36
CA ASP A 7 -3.99 7.13 -9.24
C ASP A 7 -2.73 6.52 -9.84
N LEU A 8 -2.63 5.22 -9.81
CA LEU A 8 -1.45 4.53 -10.33
C LEU A 8 -1.95 3.26 -11.00
N VAL A 9 -2.30 3.37 -12.25
CA VAL A 9 -2.88 2.27 -13.01
C VAL A 9 -2.08 0.99 -12.86
N PRO A 10 -2.73 -0.13 -12.60
CA PRO A 10 -4.17 -0.37 -12.57
C PRO A 10 -4.85 -0.04 -11.25
N PHE A 11 -4.12 0.58 -10.33
CA PHE A 11 -4.64 0.89 -9.02
C PHE A 11 -5.19 2.31 -8.99
N GLU A 12 -6.07 2.58 -8.06
CA GLU A 12 -6.66 3.90 -7.95
C GLU A 12 -6.23 4.59 -6.68
N LYS A 13 -6.35 5.91 -6.68
CA LYS A 13 -6.03 6.69 -5.52
C LYS A 13 -6.84 6.20 -4.32
N GLY A 14 -6.19 6.07 -3.19
CA GLY A 14 -6.84 5.62 -1.97
C GLY A 14 -6.86 4.12 -1.79
N GLU A 15 -6.41 3.39 -2.80
CA GLU A 15 -6.41 1.95 -2.71
C GLU A 15 -5.25 1.47 -1.85
N VAL A 16 -5.48 0.41 -1.07
CA VAL A 16 -4.44 -0.15 -0.24
C VAL A 16 -3.88 -1.36 -0.97
N ILE A 17 -2.59 -1.36 -1.23
CA ILE A 17 -1.97 -2.42 -1.99
C ILE A 17 -0.67 -2.87 -1.35
N CYS A 18 -0.16 -3.99 -1.83
CA CYS A 18 1.13 -4.47 -1.41
C CYS A 18 1.80 -5.08 -2.63
N VAL A 19 2.72 -4.34 -3.20
CA VAL A 19 3.37 -4.75 -4.44
C VAL A 19 4.82 -5.19 -4.26
N GLY A 20 5.20 -5.44 -3.01
CA GLY A 20 6.56 -5.87 -2.76
C GLY A 20 7.27 -4.81 -1.97
N LYS A 21 8.19 -5.24 -1.10
CA LYS A 21 8.84 -4.34 -0.21
C LYS A 21 9.61 -3.26 -0.93
N THR A 22 10.36 -3.64 -1.93
CA THR A 22 11.19 -2.68 -2.65
C THR A 22 10.33 -1.64 -3.37
N TYR A 23 9.30 -2.10 -4.04
CA TYR A 23 8.46 -1.19 -4.78
C TYR A 23 7.62 -0.33 -3.84
N ASN A 24 7.16 -0.92 -2.73
CA ASN A 24 6.41 -0.14 -1.73
C ASN A 24 7.28 1.00 -1.23
N THR A 25 8.53 0.70 -0.91
CA THR A 25 9.46 1.71 -0.43
C THR A 25 9.67 2.79 -1.48
N TYR A 26 9.78 2.38 -2.73
CA TYR A 26 9.97 3.32 -3.82
C TYR A 26 8.79 4.29 -3.91
N LEU A 27 7.57 3.77 -3.84
CA LEU A 27 6.39 4.61 -3.96
C LEU A 27 6.27 5.59 -2.78
N VAL A 28 6.58 5.11 -1.59
CA VAL A 28 6.52 5.96 -0.42
C VAL A 28 7.60 7.03 -0.49
N ASP A 29 8.77 6.65 -0.96
CA ASP A 29 9.88 7.58 -1.07
C ASP A 29 9.58 8.69 -2.08
N LYS A 30 8.81 8.38 -3.11
CA LYS A 30 8.44 9.36 -4.11
C LYS A 30 7.25 10.21 -3.69
N GLY A 31 6.65 9.91 -2.54
CA GLY A 31 5.49 10.65 -2.10
C GLY A 31 4.20 10.22 -2.75
N LEU A 32 4.20 9.06 -3.39
CA LEU A 32 3.02 8.58 -4.08
C LEU A 32 2.15 7.70 -3.22
N ALA A 33 2.65 7.29 -2.07
CA ALA A 33 1.91 6.42 -1.16
C ALA A 33 2.42 6.61 0.25
N VAL A 34 1.69 6.08 1.21
CA VAL A 34 2.11 6.14 2.61
C VAL A 34 2.00 4.76 3.20
N TRP A 35 2.85 4.49 4.20
CA TRP A 35 2.78 3.22 4.90
C TRP A 35 1.57 3.21 5.81
N ILE A 36 0.90 2.06 5.87
CA ILE A 36 -0.21 1.91 6.78
C ILE A 36 -0.04 0.60 7.52
N LYS A 37 -0.73 0.50 8.64
CA LYS A 37 -0.74 -0.70 9.38
C LYS A 37 -1.97 -1.47 9.05
N VAL A 38 -1.83 -2.78 8.95
CA VAL A 38 -2.94 -3.65 8.68
C VAL A 38 -3.26 -4.41 9.95
N ASP A 39 -4.53 -4.48 10.26
CA ASP A 39 -4.94 -5.19 11.44
C ASP A 39 -4.74 -6.67 11.23
N LYS A 40 -3.83 -7.26 11.98
CA LYS A 40 -3.52 -8.61 11.76
C LYS A 40 -4.55 -9.56 12.12
N GLN A 41 -5.46 -9.19 12.91
CA GLN A 41 -6.48 -10.10 13.27
C GLN A 41 -7.27 -10.58 12.14
N GLU A 42 -7.29 -9.83 11.09
CA GLU A 42 -8.05 -10.24 9.97
C GLU A 42 -7.55 -11.47 9.33
N PHE A 43 -6.31 -11.78 9.56
CA PHE A 43 -5.77 -12.91 8.90
C PHE A 43 -5.83 -14.14 9.71
N LYS A 44 -6.19 -14.00 10.91
CA LYS A 44 -6.22 -15.08 11.71
C LYS A 44 -7.21 -15.89 11.52
N LYS A 45 -7.92 -15.64 11.17
CA LYS A 45 -8.89 -16.39 11.06
C LYS A 45 -8.71 -17.41 10.47
N LYS A 46 -8.14 -17.74 10.39
CA LYS A 46 -7.95 -18.56 9.85
C LYS A 46 -7.73 -19.26 10.12
#